data_8307947f017930fb7b3c580993c95e54
#
_entry.id   8307947f017930fb7b3c580993c95e54
#
_cell.length_a   1.000
_cell.length_b   1.000
_cell.length_c   1.000
_cell.angle_alpha   90.00
_cell.angle_beta   90.00
_cell.angle_gamma   90.00
#
_symmetry.space_group_name_H-M   'P 1'
#
loop_
_entity.id
_entity.type
_entity.pdbx_description
1 polymer ?
#
loop_
_entity_poly.entity_id
_entity_poly.type
_entity_poly.pdbx_seq_one_letter_code
_entity_poly.pdbx_strand_id
1 'polypeptide(L)'
;MARLVTEWVKITADVSIVALQSGEVWFHTPRDTKENQDPFATPMSGVGSAGSTVGLLDGAINLGFARIEKRLARPDPTIVGYIVALVGAYHTSVDTPRNLRRAASRFNELGRPEVAAYLEERAREETGHDRLALKDLRALGVPGERLVANFVPEGIKPLCKRFDDLCVRDYPIGCIGYSYCLERIAALKQAADIEKVQAICPDDVDATRFLRSHSSLGSEAAHVEETIEFVASLPANDRIRVVQETYESALILAEGYNHELLKSEAEMLEELEQALGEALPHLHSSRRFGGEKRGARPAA
;
A
#
# COMPACT_ATOMS: atom_id res chain seq x y z
N MET A 1 38.14 -4.75 13.25
CA MET A 1 37.22 -4.17 12.28
C MET A 1 35.89 -4.93 12.38
N ALA A 2 34.80 -4.28 12.77
CA ALA A 2 33.48 -4.90 12.72
C ALA A 2 33.17 -5.25 11.25
N ARG A 3 32.82 -6.50 10.99
CA ARG A 3 32.40 -6.94 9.65
C ARG A 3 31.07 -6.25 9.35
N LEU A 4 31.05 -5.38 8.35
CA LEU A 4 29.79 -4.78 7.87
C LEU A 4 28.86 -5.93 7.47
N VAL A 5 27.73 -6.06 8.16
CA VAL A 5 26.70 -7.03 7.80
C VAL A 5 25.98 -6.47 6.58
N THR A 6 26.12 -7.17 5.46
CA THR A 6 25.48 -6.85 4.18
C THR A 6 24.46 -7.93 3.90
N GLU A 7 23.23 -7.53 3.61
CA GLU A 7 22.15 -8.41 3.19
C GLU A 7 21.74 -8.07 1.75
N TRP A 8 21.26 -9.06 1.02
CA TRP A 8 20.82 -8.83 -0.36
C TRP A 8 19.71 -9.79 -0.76
N VAL A 9 18.85 -9.33 -1.66
CA VAL A 9 17.79 -10.13 -2.23
C VAL A 9 17.79 -9.96 -3.74
N LYS A 10 17.87 -11.06 -4.48
CA LYS A 10 17.68 -11.07 -5.92
C LYS A 10 16.19 -10.90 -6.20
N ILE A 11 15.84 -9.82 -6.89
CA ILE A 11 14.45 -9.48 -7.23
C ILE A 11 14.11 -9.98 -8.62
N THR A 12 14.94 -9.64 -9.61
CA THR A 12 14.78 -10.06 -11.00
C THR A 12 16.08 -10.71 -11.50
N ALA A 13 16.07 -11.21 -12.73
CA ALA A 13 17.29 -11.81 -13.31
C ALA A 13 18.48 -10.83 -13.34
N ASP A 14 18.18 -9.54 -13.50
CA ASP A 14 19.11 -8.44 -13.74
C ASP A 14 19.33 -7.50 -12.55
N VAL A 15 18.59 -7.67 -11.42
CA VAL A 15 18.71 -6.77 -10.27
C VAL A 15 18.62 -7.51 -8.94
N SER A 16 19.58 -7.20 -8.06
CA SER A 16 19.51 -7.49 -6.62
C SER A 16 19.45 -6.18 -5.83
N ILE A 17 18.68 -6.15 -4.74
CA ILE A 17 18.74 -5.10 -3.74
C ILE A 17 19.77 -5.51 -2.72
N VAL A 18 20.68 -4.61 -2.40
CA VAL A 18 21.74 -4.82 -1.38
C VAL A 18 21.60 -3.75 -0.32
N ALA A 19 21.57 -4.15 0.95
CA ALA A 19 21.42 -3.26 2.09
C ALA A 19 22.49 -3.50 3.15
N LEU A 20 22.97 -2.43 3.77
CA LEU A 20 23.84 -2.47 4.93
C LEU A 20 23.04 -2.38 6.22
N GLN A 21 23.63 -2.83 7.31
CA GLN A 21 23.09 -2.66 8.66
C GLN A 21 22.85 -1.17 9.03
N SER A 22 23.56 -0.25 8.38
CA SER A 22 23.33 1.20 8.51
C SER A 22 22.02 1.70 7.87
N GLY A 23 21.30 0.86 7.10
CA GLY A 23 20.14 1.24 6.31
C GLY A 23 20.49 1.76 4.90
N GLU A 24 21.78 1.89 4.57
CA GLU A 24 22.20 2.26 3.22
C GLU A 24 21.85 1.14 2.23
N VAL A 25 21.27 1.51 1.08
CA VAL A 25 20.78 0.58 0.07
C VAL A 25 21.23 0.98 -1.34
N TRP A 26 21.53 -0.04 -2.19
CA TRP A 26 21.75 0.17 -3.62
C TRP A 26 21.21 -0.99 -4.45
N PHE A 27 21.06 -0.76 -5.74
CA PHE A 27 20.66 -1.76 -6.72
C PHE A 27 21.89 -2.30 -7.42
N HIS A 28 22.10 -3.61 -7.33
CA HIS A 28 23.21 -4.31 -7.95
C HIS A 28 22.75 -5.03 -9.21
N THR A 29 23.42 -4.76 -10.35
CA THR A 29 23.23 -5.50 -11.59
C THR A 29 24.34 -6.51 -11.74
N PRO A 30 24.03 -7.83 -11.79
CA PRO A 30 25.04 -8.87 -11.97
C PRO A 30 25.85 -8.62 -13.26
N ARG A 31 27.16 -8.70 -13.15
CA ARG A 31 28.06 -8.65 -14.32
C ARG A 31 28.63 -10.03 -14.55
N ASP A 32 28.31 -10.60 -15.70
CA ASP A 32 28.93 -11.84 -16.18
C ASP A 32 30.39 -11.54 -16.59
N THR A 33 31.30 -11.52 -15.62
CA THR A 33 32.73 -11.46 -15.88
C THR A 33 33.33 -12.83 -15.59
N LYS A 34 34.03 -13.38 -16.59
CA LYS A 34 34.71 -14.69 -16.47
C LYS A 34 35.73 -14.75 -15.33
N GLU A 35 36.07 -13.64 -14.70
CA GLU A 35 37.13 -13.52 -13.70
C GLU A 35 36.65 -13.27 -12.26
N ASN A 36 35.40 -12.85 -12.05
CA ASN A 36 34.87 -12.64 -10.69
C ASN A 36 33.45 -13.19 -10.59
N GLN A 37 33.27 -14.13 -9.67
CA GLN A 37 31.93 -14.55 -9.28
C GLN A 37 31.21 -13.36 -8.64
N ASP A 38 29.99 -13.08 -9.09
CA ASP A 38 29.13 -12.06 -8.49
C ASP A 38 28.96 -12.36 -6.98
N PRO A 39 29.37 -11.45 -6.09
CA PRO A 39 29.29 -11.68 -4.64
C PRO A 39 27.87 -11.89 -4.13
N PHE A 40 26.85 -11.49 -4.91
CA PHE A 40 25.43 -11.61 -4.58
C PHE A 40 24.72 -12.72 -5.38
N ALA A 41 25.46 -13.59 -6.06
CA ALA A 41 24.90 -14.70 -6.85
C ALA A 41 24.23 -15.77 -5.98
N THR A 42 24.71 -15.98 -4.76
CA THR A 42 24.12 -16.93 -3.81
C THR A 42 23.10 -16.22 -2.90
N PRO A 43 22.03 -16.91 -2.44
CA PRO A 43 21.11 -16.35 -1.46
C PRO A 43 21.84 -15.88 -0.19
N MET A 44 21.35 -14.79 0.39
CA MET A 44 21.87 -14.33 1.69
C MET A 44 21.63 -15.37 2.79
N SER A 45 22.45 -15.33 3.83
CA SER A 45 22.33 -16.20 4.99
C SER A 45 22.62 -15.41 6.27
N GLY A 46 22.24 -15.96 7.41
CA GLY A 46 22.49 -15.36 8.71
C GLY A 46 21.29 -14.63 9.29
N VAL A 47 21.55 -13.86 10.34
CA VAL A 47 20.54 -13.09 11.08
C VAL A 47 20.39 -11.72 10.45
N GLY A 48 19.15 -11.24 10.30
CA GLY A 48 18.84 -9.90 9.83
C GLY A 48 19.11 -8.82 10.88
N SER A 49 19.10 -7.58 10.42
CA SER A 49 19.05 -6.41 11.29
C SER A 49 17.90 -5.50 10.87
N ALA A 50 17.35 -4.71 11.78
CA ALA A 50 16.31 -3.73 11.43
C ALA A 50 16.80 -2.79 10.32
N GLY A 51 18.06 -2.31 10.39
CA GLY A 51 18.62 -1.41 9.40
C GLY A 51 18.73 -1.99 7.99
N SER A 52 19.24 -3.23 7.84
CA SER A 52 19.27 -3.89 6.53
C SER A 52 17.86 -4.27 6.04
N THR A 53 16.99 -4.70 6.96
CA THR A 53 15.61 -5.09 6.63
C THR A 53 14.81 -3.93 6.06
N VAL A 54 14.84 -2.74 6.71
CA VAL A 54 14.16 -1.55 6.16
C VAL A 54 14.74 -1.16 4.80
N GLY A 55 16.07 -1.23 4.64
CA GLY A 55 16.73 -0.97 3.35
C GLY A 55 16.26 -1.90 2.25
N LEU A 56 16.14 -3.20 2.52
CA LEU A 56 15.64 -4.19 1.55
C LEU A 56 14.17 -3.97 1.21
N LEU A 57 13.32 -3.76 2.21
CA LEU A 57 11.87 -3.59 2.01
C LEU A 57 11.54 -2.27 1.29
N ASP A 58 12.09 -1.14 1.74
CA ASP A 58 11.89 0.16 1.09
C ASP A 58 12.54 0.18 -0.31
N GLY A 59 13.70 -0.47 -0.47
CA GLY A 59 14.33 -0.69 -1.76
C GLY A 59 13.44 -1.47 -2.73
N ALA A 60 12.73 -2.49 -2.25
CA ALA A 60 11.77 -3.26 -3.03
C ALA A 60 10.58 -2.41 -3.51
N ILE A 61 10.01 -1.59 -2.62
CA ILE A 61 8.95 -0.63 -2.98
C ILE A 61 9.45 0.35 -4.07
N ASN A 62 10.61 0.96 -3.82
CA ASN A 62 11.18 1.93 -4.76
C ASN A 62 11.45 1.32 -6.14
N LEU A 63 11.98 0.09 -6.17
CA LEU A 63 12.23 -0.63 -7.42
C LEU A 63 10.94 -0.96 -8.15
N GLY A 64 9.90 -1.44 -7.45
CA GLY A 64 8.59 -1.73 -8.02
C GLY A 64 7.97 -0.49 -8.69
N PHE A 65 7.97 0.63 -8.00
CA PHE A 65 7.48 1.90 -8.56
C PHE A 65 8.35 2.42 -9.72
N ALA A 66 9.67 2.20 -9.69
CA ALA A 66 10.59 2.63 -10.74
C ALA A 66 10.47 1.82 -12.03
N ARG A 67 9.93 0.60 -11.98
CA ARG A 67 9.70 -0.26 -13.16
C ARG A 67 8.54 0.20 -14.04
N ILE A 68 7.70 1.07 -13.55
CA ILE A 68 6.62 1.65 -14.34
C ILE A 68 7.22 2.69 -15.29
N GLU A 69 7.27 2.38 -16.58
CA GLU A 69 7.92 3.20 -17.64
C GLU A 69 7.36 4.62 -17.70
N LYS A 70 6.08 4.79 -17.38
CA LYS A 70 5.38 6.06 -17.47
C LYS A 70 4.62 6.34 -16.17
N ARG A 71 5.38 6.69 -15.13
CA ARG A 71 4.76 7.11 -13.88
C ARG A 71 4.07 8.46 -14.07
N LEU A 72 2.75 8.46 -13.94
CA LEU A 72 1.96 9.67 -14.02
C LEU A 72 2.16 10.52 -12.75
N ALA A 73 2.24 11.83 -12.92
CA ALA A 73 2.20 12.76 -11.81
C ALA A 73 0.82 12.66 -11.13
N ARG A 74 0.81 12.62 -9.80
CA ARG A 74 -0.43 12.61 -9.04
C ARG A 74 -1.10 13.98 -9.19
N PRO A 75 -2.31 14.07 -9.74
CA PRO A 75 -3.04 15.33 -9.80
C PRO A 75 -3.47 15.76 -8.39
N ASP A 76 -3.91 17.00 -8.26
CA ASP A 76 -4.61 17.43 -7.06
C ASP A 76 -5.86 16.55 -6.86
N PRO A 77 -6.20 16.23 -5.60
CA PRO A 77 -7.34 15.39 -5.32
C PRO A 77 -8.64 16.05 -5.78
N THR A 78 -9.57 15.24 -6.35
CA THR A 78 -10.95 15.63 -6.61
C THR A 78 -11.88 14.81 -5.74
N ILE A 79 -13.09 15.30 -5.52
CA ILE A 79 -14.08 14.60 -4.68
C ILE A 79 -14.44 13.23 -5.27
N VAL A 80 -14.60 13.15 -6.59
CA VAL A 80 -14.91 11.91 -7.30
C VAL A 80 -13.73 10.93 -7.20
N GLY A 81 -12.51 11.39 -7.48
CA GLY A 81 -11.31 10.57 -7.33
C GLY A 81 -11.10 10.08 -5.89
N TYR A 82 -11.48 10.91 -4.89
CA TYR A 82 -11.41 10.50 -3.50
C TYR A 82 -12.46 9.43 -3.14
N ILE A 83 -13.68 9.53 -3.68
CA ILE A 83 -14.71 8.49 -3.52
C ILE A 83 -14.21 7.17 -4.11
N VAL A 84 -13.63 7.16 -5.32
CA VAL A 84 -13.04 5.96 -5.93
C VAL A 84 -11.92 5.39 -5.05
N ALA A 85 -11.07 6.26 -4.49
CA ALA A 85 -10.01 5.84 -3.57
C ALA A 85 -10.57 5.21 -2.27
N LEU A 86 -11.65 5.74 -1.70
CA LEU A 86 -12.33 5.16 -0.53
C LEU A 86 -12.94 3.79 -0.83
N VAL A 87 -13.52 3.61 -2.03
CA VAL A 87 -14.00 2.28 -2.46
C VAL A 87 -12.84 1.30 -2.60
N GLY A 88 -11.72 1.73 -3.19
CA GLY A 88 -10.50 0.92 -3.25
C GLY A 88 -9.99 0.56 -1.86
N ALA A 89 -9.96 1.52 -0.94
CA ALA A 89 -9.58 1.33 0.46
C ALA A 89 -10.47 0.31 1.18
N TYR A 90 -11.78 0.37 0.95
CA TYR A 90 -12.71 -0.64 1.48
C TYR A 90 -12.33 -2.05 1.00
N HIS A 91 -12.13 -2.24 -0.30
CA HIS A 91 -11.83 -3.56 -0.87
C HIS A 91 -10.47 -4.12 -0.45
N THR A 92 -9.48 -3.29 -0.24
CA THR A 92 -8.19 -3.73 0.29
C THR A 92 -8.22 -4.06 1.78
N SER A 93 -9.23 -3.58 2.53
CA SER A 93 -9.33 -3.76 3.99
C SER A 93 -10.33 -4.82 4.42
N VAL A 94 -11.47 -4.99 3.71
CA VAL A 94 -12.61 -5.78 4.17
C VAL A 94 -12.26 -7.25 4.43
N ASP A 95 -11.44 -7.86 3.60
CA ASP A 95 -11.03 -9.26 3.70
C ASP A 95 -9.69 -9.45 4.43
N THR A 96 -8.99 -8.39 4.74
CA THR A 96 -7.65 -8.44 5.37
C THR A 96 -7.65 -9.25 6.67
N PRO A 97 -8.56 -9.03 7.64
CA PRO A 97 -8.54 -9.82 8.88
C PRO A 97 -8.79 -11.32 8.66
N ARG A 98 -9.67 -11.66 7.72
CA ARG A 98 -9.97 -13.05 7.37
C ARG A 98 -8.76 -13.74 6.74
N ASN A 99 -8.12 -13.07 5.81
CA ASN A 99 -6.98 -13.60 5.06
C ASN A 99 -5.75 -13.77 5.97
N LEU A 100 -5.47 -12.82 6.84
CA LEU A 100 -4.39 -12.93 7.83
C LEU A 100 -4.63 -14.09 8.80
N ARG A 101 -5.84 -14.28 9.33
CA ARG A 101 -6.18 -15.43 10.19
C ARG A 101 -6.02 -16.75 9.45
N ARG A 102 -6.35 -16.81 8.16
CA ARG A 102 -6.13 -17.99 7.33
C ARG A 102 -4.65 -18.34 7.20
N ALA A 103 -3.82 -17.33 6.93
CA ALA A 103 -2.37 -17.49 6.90
C ALA A 103 -1.82 -17.91 8.27
N ALA A 104 -2.31 -17.31 9.36
CA ALA A 104 -1.94 -17.66 10.74
C ALA A 104 -2.25 -19.11 11.06
N SER A 105 -3.46 -19.58 10.71
CA SER A 105 -3.83 -21.00 10.87
C SER A 105 -2.86 -21.93 10.14
N ARG A 106 -2.48 -21.57 8.90
CA ARG A 106 -1.50 -22.34 8.13
C ARG A 106 -0.13 -22.40 8.80
N PHE A 107 0.35 -21.27 9.38
CA PHE A 107 1.63 -21.27 10.11
C PHE A 107 1.60 -22.09 11.41
N ASN A 108 0.45 -22.16 12.09
CA ASN A 108 0.29 -23.09 13.22
C ASN A 108 0.44 -24.54 12.78
N GLU A 109 -0.17 -24.93 11.65
CA GLU A 109 -0.01 -26.28 11.07
C GLU A 109 1.45 -26.59 10.68
N LEU A 110 2.20 -25.58 10.23
CA LEU A 110 3.61 -25.68 9.87
C LEU A 110 4.56 -25.65 11.07
N GLY A 111 4.05 -25.55 12.30
CA GLY A 111 4.87 -25.48 13.51
C GLY A 111 5.63 -24.15 13.66
N ARG A 112 5.07 -23.06 13.13
CA ARG A 112 5.61 -21.69 13.20
C ARG A 112 4.68 -20.77 14.02
N PRO A 113 4.51 -21.06 15.34
CA PRO A 113 3.57 -20.32 16.19
C PRO A 113 3.92 -18.83 16.33
N GLU A 114 5.17 -18.45 16.21
CA GLU A 114 5.62 -17.06 16.27
C GLU A 114 5.10 -16.23 15.06
N VAL A 115 5.08 -16.83 13.85
CA VAL A 115 4.53 -16.19 12.66
C VAL A 115 3.01 -16.15 12.76
N ALA A 116 2.39 -17.22 13.24
CA ALA A 116 0.95 -17.27 13.44
C ALA A 116 0.48 -16.20 14.43
N ALA A 117 1.17 -16.04 15.56
CA ALA A 117 0.84 -15.03 16.57
C ALA A 117 0.95 -13.60 16.00
N TYR A 118 2.00 -13.30 15.23
CA TYR A 118 2.17 -12.03 14.55
C TYR A 118 0.98 -11.73 13.60
N LEU A 119 0.59 -12.69 12.77
CA LEU A 119 -0.51 -12.52 11.81
C LEU A 119 -1.87 -12.39 12.49
N GLU A 120 -2.11 -13.10 13.61
CA GLU A 120 -3.34 -12.94 14.40
C GLU A 120 -3.43 -11.56 15.03
N GLU A 121 -2.32 -11.01 15.52
CA GLU A 121 -2.25 -9.64 16.04
C GLU A 121 -2.62 -8.64 14.94
N ARG A 122 -1.95 -8.72 13.77
CA ARG A 122 -2.29 -7.87 12.63
C ARG A 122 -3.76 -7.99 12.22
N ALA A 123 -4.31 -9.21 12.18
CA ALA A 123 -5.71 -9.44 11.86
C ALA A 123 -6.67 -8.77 12.85
N ARG A 124 -6.29 -8.70 14.14
CA ARG A 124 -7.09 -8.04 15.18
C ARG A 124 -7.11 -6.53 14.98
N GLU A 125 -5.95 -5.94 14.68
CA GLU A 125 -5.78 -4.51 14.46
C GLU A 125 -6.51 -4.04 13.22
N GLU A 126 -6.46 -4.81 12.12
CA GLU A 126 -7.14 -4.51 10.86
C GLU A 126 -8.67 -4.68 10.93
N THR A 127 -9.19 -5.30 12.01
CA THR A 127 -10.63 -5.54 12.15
C THR A 127 -11.41 -4.25 12.27
N GLY A 128 -12.24 -3.94 11.27
CA GLY A 128 -13.13 -2.78 11.24
C GLY A 128 -12.60 -1.56 10.50
N HIS A 129 -11.39 -1.62 9.93
CA HIS A 129 -10.85 -0.53 9.10
C HIS A 129 -11.71 -0.28 7.85
N ASP A 130 -12.27 -1.32 7.24
CA ASP A 130 -13.25 -1.22 6.16
C ASP A 130 -14.43 -0.30 6.49
N ARG A 131 -14.88 -0.30 7.75
CA ARG A 131 -16.00 0.55 8.22
C ARG A 131 -15.65 2.03 8.25
N LEU A 132 -14.36 2.39 8.35
CA LEU A 132 -13.94 3.79 8.27
C LEU A 132 -14.17 4.33 6.86
N ALA A 133 -13.81 3.57 5.83
CA ALA A 133 -14.08 3.93 4.44
C ALA A 133 -15.59 4.09 4.18
N LEU A 134 -16.42 3.17 4.67
CA LEU A 134 -17.89 3.27 4.56
C LEU A 134 -18.46 4.51 5.28
N LYS A 135 -17.93 4.87 6.46
CA LYS A 135 -18.36 6.08 7.18
C LYS A 135 -18.01 7.34 6.39
N ASP A 136 -16.83 7.37 5.75
CA ASP A 136 -16.40 8.50 4.95
C ASP A 136 -17.24 8.62 3.66
N LEU A 137 -17.54 7.51 2.97
CA LEU A 137 -18.45 7.49 1.82
C LEU A 137 -19.84 8.03 2.18
N ARG A 138 -20.41 7.60 3.31
CA ARG A 138 -21.72 8.10 3.79
C ARG A 138 -21.66 9.58 4.14
N ALA A 139 -20.57 10.05 4.74
CA ALA A 139 -20.39 11.47 5.06
C ALA A 139 -20.37 12.34 3.79
N LEU A 140 -19.87 11.79 2.67
CA LEU A 140 -19.87 12.43 1.37
C LEU A 140 -21.23 12.31 0.63
N GLY A 141 -22.27 11.78 1.28
CA GLY A 141 -23.61 11.63 0.68
C GLY A 141 -23.71 10.46 -0.32
N VAL A 142 -22.77 9.52 -0.30
CA VAL A 142 -22.76 8.35 -1.18
C VAL A 142 -23.32 7.13 -0.44
N PRO A 143 -24.21 6.33 -1.04
CA PRO A 143 -24.71 5.08 -0.45
C PRO A 143 -23.62 4.01 -0.45
N GLY A 144 -22.65 4.14 0.49
CA GLY A 144 -21.37 3.42 0.51
C GLY A 144 -21.51 1.91 0.39
N GLU A 145 -22.43 1.29 1.15
CA GLU A 145 -22.64 -0.17 1.13
C GLU A 145 -23.10 -0.66 -0.24
N ARG A 146 -24.01 0.08 -0.88
CA ARG A 146 -24.49 -0.27 -2.22
C ARG A 146 -23.40 -0.07 -3.26
N LEU A 147 -22.60 0.99 -3.11
CA LEU A 147 -21.51 1.27 -4.03
C LEU A 147 -20.44 0.17 -3.96
N VAL A 148 -19.92 -0.17 -2.78
CA VAL A 148 -18.88 -1.19 -2.64
C VAL A 148 -19.38 -2.59 -3.00
N ALA A 149 -20.68 -2.86 -2.91
CA ALA A 149 -21.25 -4.13 -3.34
C ALA A 149 -21.29 -4.29 -4.88
N ASN A 150 -21.30 -3.19 -5.63
CA ASN A 150 -21.47 -3.20 -7.08
C ASN A 150 -20.25 -2.65 -7.85
N PHE A 151 -19.29 -2.06 -7.18
CA PHE A 151 -18.13 -1.43 -7.81
C PHE A 151 -16.83 -1.79 -7.10
N VAL A 152 -15.86 -2.29 -7.88
CA VAL A 152 -14.46 -2.46 -7.47
C VAL A 152 -13.62 -1.72 -8.51
N PRO A 153 -12.84 -0.71 -8.14
CA PRO A 153 -11.94 -0.02 -9.07
C PRO A 153 -11.02 -1.02 -9.79
N GLU A 154 -10.89 -0.90 -11.10
CA GLU A 154 -10.12 -1.86 -11.92
C GLU A 154 -8.66 -1.97 -11.47
N GLY A 155 -8.04 -0.85 -11.10
CA GLY A 155 -6.66 -0.81 -10.62
C GLY A 155 -6.45 -1.53 -9.28
N ILE A 156 -7.52 -1.78 -8.50
CA ILE A 156 -7.43 -2.43 -7.19
C ILE A 156 -7.68 -3.94 -7.26
N LYS A 157 -8.40 -4.42 -8.27
CA LYS A 157 -8.72 -5.86 -8.41
C LYS A 157 -7.48 -6.77 -8.37
N PRO A 158 -6.38 -6.49 -9.12
CA PRO A 158 -5.19 -7.31 -9.08
C PRO A 158 -4.54 -7.37 -7.69
N LEU A 159 -4.60 -6.26 -6.95
CA LEU A 159 -4.03 -6.15 -5.60
C LEU A 159 -4.81 -6.99 -4.59
N CYS A 160 -6.15 -6.90 -4.58
CA CYS A 160 -7.01 -7.75 -3.74
C CYS A 160 -6.80 -9.23 -4.05
N LYS A 161 -6.83 -9.58 -5.35
CA LYS A 161 -6.59 -10.96 -5.79
C LYS A 161 -5.20 -11.45 -5.34
N ARG A 162 -4.16 -10.63 -5.44
CA ARG A 162 -2.81 -11.00 -4.99
C ARG A 162 -2.79 -11.39 -3.52
N PHE A 163 -3.45 -10.61 -2.66
CA PHE A 163 -3.51 -10.91 -1.24
C PHE A 163 -4.25 -12.19 -0.93
N ASP A 164 -5.42 -12.40 -1.55
CA ASP A 164 -6.17 -13.65 -1.42
C ASP A 164 -5.30 -14.85 -1.82
N ASP A 165 -4.65 -14.77 -2.98
CA ASP A 165 -3.79 -15.85 -3.51
C ASP A 165 -2.59 -16.12 -2.57
N LEU A 166 -2.00 -15.10 -1.95
CA LEU A 166 -0.89 -15.25 -1.01
C LEU A 166 -1.29 -15.99 0.25
N CYS A 167 -2.44 -15.61 0.82
CA CYS A 167 -2.90 -16.16 2.10
C CYS A 167 -3.41 -17.62 2.03
N VAL A 168 -3.60 -18.16 0.81
CA VAL A 168 -4.00 -19.56 0.60
C VAL A 168 -2.85 -20.49 0.21
N ARG A 169 -1.62 -19.96 0.06
CA ARG A 169 -0.45 -20.78 -0.31
C ARG A 169 -0.08 -21.77 0.78
N ASP A 170 0.63 -22.82 0.40
CA ASP A 170 1.18 -23.79 1.35
C ASP A 170 2.16 -23.16 2.35
N TYR A 171 2.82 -22.07 1.96
CA TYR A 171 3.72 -21.27 2.81
C TYR A 171 3.44 -19.78 2.58
N PRO A 172 2.50 -19.17 3.32
CA PRO A 172 1.95 -17.85 3.02
C PRO A 172 2.80 -16.67 3.54
N ILE A 173 4.12 -16.80 3.71
CA ILE A 173 4.99 -15.76 4.30
C ILE A 173 4.99 -14.44 3.51
N GLY A 174 4.70 -14.49 2.21
CA GLY A 174 4.61 -13.31 1.35
C GLY A 174 3.51 -12.33 1.76
N CYS A 175 2.46 -12.78 2.47
CA CYS A 175 1.41 -11.86 2.94
C CYS A 175 1.96 -10.73 3.81
N ILE A 176 3.07 -10.95 4.53
CA ILE A 176 3.75 -9.93 5.32
C ILE A 176 4.37 -8.86 4.42
N GLY A 177 4.98 -9.25 3.29
CA GLY A 177 5.53 -8.31 2.32
C GLY A 177 4.47 -7.46 1.62
N TYR A 178 3.31 -8.07 1.34
CA TYR A 178 2.14 -7.35 0.83
C TYR A 178 1.66 -6.31 1.85
N SER A 179 1.42 -6.70 3.10
CA SER A 179 0.96 -5.78 4.16
C SER A 179 1.95 -4.64 4.37
N TYR A 180 3.26 -4.97 4.49
CA TYR A 180 4.29 -3.94 4.62
C TYR A 180 4.24 -2.90 3.49
N CYS A 181 4.07 -3.34 2.24
CA CYS A 181 4.01 -2.43 1.10
C CYS A 181 2.88 -1.41 1.24
N LEU A 182 1.68 -1.85 1.61
CA LEU A 182 0.52 -0.98 1.74
C LEU A 182 0.63 -0.05 2.94
N GLU A 183 0.98 -0.57 4.11
CA GLU A 183 1.18 0.18 5.35
C GLU A 183 2.29 1.24 5.19
N ARG A 184 3.42 0.86 4.58
CA ARG A 184 4.54 1.78 4.35
C ARG A 184 4.16 2.95 3.45
N ILE A 185 3.42 2.70 2.36
CA ILE A 185 2.93 3.75 1.47
C ILE A 185 1.87 4.61 2.15
N ALA A 186 1.02 4.02 2.98
CA ALA A 186 0.04 4.73 3.77
C ALA A 186 0.72 5.65 4.80
N ALA A 187 1.74 5.16 5.52
CA ALA A 187 2.52 5.94 6.49
C ALA A 187 3.29 7.13 5.88
N LEU A 188 3.49 7.17 4.57
CA LEU A 188 4.09 8.32 3.88
C LEU A 188 3.14 9.53 3.79
N LYS A 189 1.83 9.33 3.98
CA LYS A 189 0.85 10.42 3.94
C LYS A 189 0.97 11.29 5.19
N GLN A 190 1.08 12.60 4.98
CA GLN A 190 1.29 13.59 6.03
C GLN A 190 0.01 14.40 6.30
N ALA A 191 0.01 15.21 7.35
CA ALA A 191 -1.11 16.11 7.69
C ALA A 191 -1.53 16.98 6.49
N ALA A 192 -0.58 17.49 5.71
CA ALA A 192 -0.87 18.30 4.53
C ALA A 192 -1.65 17.55 3.44
N ASP A 193 -1.49 16.23 3.32
CA ASP A 193 -2.26 15.41 2.36
C ASP A 193 -3.71 15.26 2.84
N ILE A 194 -3.91 15.13 4.14
CA ILE A 194 -5.23 15.08 4.76
C ILE A 194 -5.94 16.42 4.59
N GLU A 195 -5.25 17.55 4.82
CA GLU A 195 -5.78 18.89 4.63
C GLU A 195 -6.22 19.14 3.18
N LYS A 196 -5.45 18.67 2.18
CA LYS A 196 -5.85 18.75 0.77
C LYS A 196 -7.14 18.00 0.49
N VAL A 197 -7.31 16.81 1.06
CA VAL A 197 -8.53 16.02 0.93
C VAL A 197 -9.68 16.70 1.67
N GLN A 198 -9.46 17.22 2.88
CA GLN A 198 -10.47 17.94 3.63
C GLN A 198 -10.96 19.19 2.88
N ALA A 199 -10.06 19.89 2.17
CA ALA A 199 -10.39 21.09 1.41
C ALA A 199 -11.30 20.85 0.18
N ILE A 200 -11.39 19.62 -0.30
CA ILE A 200 -12.31 19.25 -1.39
C ILE A 200 -13.65 18.68 -0.88
N CYS A 201 -13.74 18.35 0.40
CA CYS A 201 -14.99 17.92 1.02
C CYS A 201 -15.96 19.10 1.17
N PRO A 202 -17.28 18.87 1.20
CA PRO A 202 -18.24 19.90 1.55
C PRO A 202 -17.96 20.53 2.92
N ASP A 203 -18.37 21.79 3.12
CA ASP A 203 -18.23 22.46 4.41
C ASP A 203 -18.88 21.62 5.53
N ASP A 204 -18.21 21.56 6.70
CA ASP A 204 -18.63 20.81 7.88
C ASP A 204 -18.71 19.28 7.72
N VAL A 205 -18.24 18.72 6.60
CA VAL A 205 -18.16 17.26 6.37
C VAL A 205 -16.79 16.73 6.71
N ASP A 206 -16.68 15.89 7.73
CA ASP A 206 -15.48 15.09 7.99
C ASP A 206 -15.59 13.72 7.29
N ALA A 207 -14.81 13.53 6.24
CA ALA A 207 -14.74 12.29 5.48
C ALA A 207 -13.29 11.77 5.34
N THR A 208 -12.44 12.06 6.33
CA THR A 208 -11.01 11.69 6.30
C THR A 208 -10.61 10.69 7.39
N ARG A 209 -11.56 9.95 7.96
CA ARG A 209 -11.33 8.99 9.05
C ARG A 209 -10.42 7.86 8.63
N PHE A 210 -10.70 7.26 7.47
CA PHE A 210 -9.86 6.22 6.90
C PHE A 210 -8.44 6.74 6.63
N LEU A 211 -8.34 7.89 5.99
CA LEU A 211 -7.06 8.49 5.65
C LEU A 211 -6.23 8.84 6.88
N ARG A 212 -6.85 9.36 7.96
CA ARG A 212 -6.15 9.64 9.22
C ARG A 212 -5.66 8.38 9.91
N SER A 213 -6.49 7.33 9.97
CA SER A 213 -6.10 6.04 10.55
C SER A 213 -4.91 5.44 9.80
N HIS A 214 -4.91 5.53 8.46
CA HIS A 214 -3.87 4.99 7.57
C HIS A 214 -2.93 6.09 7.07
N SER A 215 -2.26 6.78 8.00
CA SER A 215 -1.30 7.85 7.72
C SER A 215 -0.23 7.91 8.81
N SER A 216 0.73 8.82 8.66
CA SER A 216 1.73 9.12 9.72
C SER A 216 1.12 9.62 11.02
N LEU A 217 -0.15 10.02 11.04
CA LEU A 217 -0.89 10.47 12.23
C LEU A 217 -1.64 9.33 12.95
N GLY A 218 -1.75 8.18 12.31
CA GLY A 218 -2.39 6.98 12.86
C GLY A 218 -1.39 5.97 13.41
N SER A 219 -1.79 4.71 13.45
CA SER A 219 -0.97 3.60 13.95
C SER A 219 0.06 3.08 12.93
N GLU A 220 -0.03 3.49 11.66
CA GLU A 220 0.76 2.90 10.56
C GLU A 220 2.28 3.00 10.77
N ALA A 221 2.77 4.10 11.34
CA ALA A 221 4.21 4.24 11.62
C ALA A 221 4.71 3.18 12.61
N ALA A 222 3.93 2.88 13.65
CA ALA A 222 4.25 1.84 14.63
C ALA A 222 4.16 0.45 14.00
N HIS A 223 3.13 0.18 13.20
CA HIS A 223 2.96 -1.09 12.48
C HIS A 223 4.11 -1.38 11.53
N VAL A 224 4.59 -0.35 10.81
CA VAL A 224 5.76 -0.47 9.93
C VAL A 224 7.01 -0.84 10.71
N GLU A 225 7.28 -0.19 11.86
CA GLU A 225 8.44 -0.48 12.69
C GLU A 225 8.38 -1.90 13.27
N GLU A 226 7.24 -2.32 13.79
CA GLU A 226 7.02 -3.69 14.30
C GLU A 226 7.20 -4.74 13.20
N THR A 227 6.71 -4.47 11.97
CA THR A 227 6.91 -5.36 10.83
C THR A 227 8.38 -5.48 10.46
N ILE A 228 9.14 -4.37 10.46
CA ILE A 228 10.59 -4.39 10.20
C ILE A 228 11.33 -5.28 11.22
N GLU A 229 11.03 -5.11 12.52
CA GLU A 229 11.65 -5.90 13.58
C GLU A 229 11.28 -7.38 13.47
N PHE A 230 10.02 -7.67 13.22
CA PHE A 230 9.55 -9.04 13.02
C PHE A 230 10.23 -9.70 11.83
N VAL A 231 10.26 -9.05 10.66
CA VAL A 231 10.91 -9.56 9.45
C VAL A 231 12.42 -9.75 9.69
N ALA A 232 13.10 -8.83 10.38
CA ALA A 232 14.51 -8.96 10.72
C ALA A 232 14.81 -10.23 11.55
N SER A 233 13.87 -10.67 12.39
CA SER A 233 13.97 -11.86 13.21
C SER A 233 13.80 -13.18 12.44
N LEU A 234 13.21 -13.13 11.24
CA LEU A 234 12.91 -14.31 10.43
C LEU A 234 14.18 -14.96 9.85
N PRO A 235 14.15 -16.26 9.54
CA PRO A 235 15.18 -16.91 8.74
C PRO A 235 15.42 -16.22 7.40
N ALA A 236 16.65 -16.24 6.90
CA ALA A 236 17.04 -15.54 5.67
C ALA A 236 16.12 -15.86 4.47
N ASN A 237 15.75 -17.13 4.29
CA ASN A 237 14.84 -17.54 3.20
C ASN A 237 13.45 -16.90 3.30
N ASP A 238 12.95 -16.67 4.51
CA ASP A 238 11.65 -16.01 4.72
C ASP A 238 11.77 -14.52 4.43
N ARG A 239 12.85 -13.87 4.90
CA ARG A 239 13.13 -12.46 4.59
C ARG A 239 13.22 -12.23 3.07
N ILE A 240 13.92 -13.12 2.35
CA ILE A 240 13.99 -13.07 0.88
C ILE A 240 12.58 -13.08 0.26
N ARG A 241 11.73 -14.00 0.68
CA ARG A 241 10.35 -14.12 0.16
C ARG A 241 9.49 -12.90 0.48
N VAL A 242 9.62 -12.36 1.70
CA VAL A 242 8.92 -11.15 2.12
C VAL A 242 9.34 -9.97 1.25
N VAL A 243 10.65 -9.75 1.05
CA VAL A 243 11.16 -8.65 0.22
C VAL A 243 10.75 -8.79 -1.26
N GLN A 244 10.81 -10.01 -1.81
CA GLN A 244 10.36 -10.28 -3.17
C GLN A 244 8.86 -9.97 -3.34
N GLU A 245 8.05 -10.35 -2.36
CA GLU A 245 6.62 -10.06 -2.41
C GLU A 245 6.33 -8.56 -2.20
N THR A 246 7.11 -7.87 -1.38
CA THR A 246 7.03 -6.39 -1.26
C THR A 246 7.23 -5.71 -2.61
N TYR A 247 8.21 -6.19 -3.41
CA TYR A 247 8.43 -5.69 -4.78
C TYR A 247 7.24 -5.96 -5.70
N GLU A 248 6.74 -7.20 -5.73
CA GLU A 248 5.60 -7.57 -6.58
C GLU A 248 4.33 -6.77 -6.21
N SER A 249 4.07 -6.60 -4.92
CA SER A 249 2.93 -5.80 -4.42
C SER A 249 3.08 -4.33 -4.79
N ALA A 250 4.30 -3.78 -4.71
CA ALA A 250 4.58 -2.40 -5.10
C ALA A 250 4.40 -2.17 -6.61
N LEU A 251 4.79 -3.15 -7.45
CA LEU A 251 4.60 -3.09 -8.89
C LEU A 251 3.10 -3.09 -9.23
N ILE A 252 2.32 -4.04 -8.69
CA ILE A 252 0.87 -4.13 -8.90
C ILE A 252 0.18 -2.84 -8.44
N LEU A 253 0.56 -2.30 -7.28
CA LEU A 253 -0.02 -1.07 -6.74
C LEU A 253 0.28 0.14 -7.63
N ALA A 254 1.51 0.24 -8.14
CA ALA A 254 1.92 1.32 -9.02
C ALA A 254 1.20 1.26 -10.38
N GLU A 255 1.02 0.06 -10.95
CA GLU A 255 0.22 -0.15 -12.16
C GLU A 255 -1.25 0.23 -11.91
N GLY A 256 -1.81 -0.20 -10.79
CA GLY A 256 -3.17 0.15 -10.40
C GLY A 256 -3.38 1.65 -10.23
N TYR A 257 -2.45 2.35 -9.61
CA TYR A 257 -2.49 3.81 -9.51
C TYR A 257 -2.45 4.48 -10.88
N ASN A 258 -1.55 4.06 -11.77
CA ASN A 258 -1.49 4.60 -13.12
C ASN A 258 -2.80 4.36 -13.89
N HIS A 259 -3.42 3.19 -13.74
CA HIS A 259 -4.70 2.88 -14.38
C HIS A 259 -5.79 3.87 -13.97
N GLU A 260 -5.94 4.13 -12.67
CA GLU A 260 -6.94 5.08 -12.19
C GLU A 260 -6.60 6.54 -12.55
N LEU A 261 -5.31 6.92 -12.58
CA LEU A 261 -4.88 8.27 -12.97
C LEU A 261 -5.07 8.58 -14.47
N LEU A 262 -5.26 7.57 -15.31
CA LEU A 262 -5.59 7.76 -16.72
C LEU A 262 -7.04 8.14 -16.95
N LYS A 263 -7.94 7.87 -16.00
CA LYS A 263 -9.36 8.21 -16.08
C LYS A 263 -9.60 9.69 -15.81
N SER A 264 -10.44 10.28 -16.60
CA SER A 264 -11.00 11.60 -16.29
C SER A 264 -11.98 11.53 -15.12
N GLU A 265 -12.21 12.65 -14.44
CA GLU A 265 -13.21 12.72 -13.38
C GLU A 265 -14.62 12.37 -13.89
N ALA A 266 -14.91 12.68 -15.16
CA ALA A 266 -16.20 12.36 -15.78
C ALA A 266 -16.38 10.84 -15.96
N GLU A 267 -15.34 10.13 -16.40
CA GLU A 267 -15.35 8.67 -16.53
C GLU A 267 -15.51 8.00 -15.15
N MET A 268 -14.79 8.46 -14.14
CA MET A 268 -14.93 7.95 -12.78
C MET A 268 -16.35 8.16 -12.24
N LEU A 269 -16.95 9.33 -12.48
CA LEU A 269 -18.30 9.62 -12.03
C LEU A 269 -19.34 8.75 -12.75
N GLU A 270 -19.18 8.53 -14.05
CA GLU A 270 -20.04 7.62 -14.81
C GLU A 270 -19.97 6.18 -14.28
N GLU A 271 -18.77 5.68 -13.96
CA GLU A 271 -18.61 4.35 -13.34
C GLU A 271 -19.35 4.26 -11.99
N LEU A 272 -19.26 5.30 -11.13
CA LEU A 272 -19.97 5.34 -9.85
C LEU A 272 -21.50 5.34 -10.03
N GLU A 273 -22.02 6.17 -10.95
CA GLU A 273 -23.45 6.27 -11.23
C GLU A 273 -24.01 4.99 -11.86
N GLN A 274 -23.26 4.34 -12.75
CA GLN A 274 -23.62 3.02 -13.31
C GLN A 274 -23.70 1.96 -12.22
N ALA A 275 -22.73 1.92 -11.32
CA ALA A 275 -22.72 0.95 -10.22
C ALA A 275 -23.89 1.15 -9.24
N LEU A 276 -24.33 2.39 -9.06
CA LEU A 276 -25.47 2.72 -8.19
C LEU A 276 -26.81 2.62 -8.92
N GLY A 277 -26.84 2.66 -10.24
CA GLY A 277 -28.07 2.74 -11.03
C GLY A 277 -28.82 4.06 -10.81
N GLU A 278 -28.13 5.11 -10.34
CA GLU A 278 -28.71 6.45 -10.10
C GLU A 278 -27.64 7.53 -10.25
N ALA A 279 -28.08 8.73 -10.61
CA ALA A 279 -27.22 9.91 -10.72
C ALA A 279 -26.78 10.43 -9.33
N LEU A 280 -25.60 11.02 -9.30
CA LEU A 280 -25.03 11.70 -8.12
C LEU A 280 -24.92 13.22 -8.37
N PRO A 281 -26.06 13.94 -8.43
CA PRO A 281 -26.11 15.34 -8.92
C PRO A 281 -25.28 16.30 -8.05
N HIS A 282 -25.07 16.02 -6.77
CA HIS A 282 -24.24 16.81 -5.88
C HIS A 282 -22.75 16.75 -6.25
N LEU A 283 -22.29 15.69 -6.94
CA LEU A 283 -20.92 15.58 -7.42
C LEU A 283 -20.71 16.32 -8.75
N HIS A 284 -21.75 16.53 -9.55
CA HIS A 284 -21.67 17.31 -10.78
C HIS A 284 -21.49 18.82 -10.52
N SER A 285 -21.91 19.31 -9.37
CA SER A 285 -21.85 20.73 -9.02
C SER A 285 -20.49 21.19 -8.49
N SER A 286 -19.64 20.28 -8.05
CA SER A 286 -18.30 20.57 -7.50
C SER A 286 -17.32 21.19 -8.51
N ARG A 287 -17.64 21.15 -9.82
CA ARG A 287 -16.88 21.82 -10.90
C ARG A 287 -16.89 23.36 -10.83
N ARG A 288 -17.75 23.98 -9.99
CA ARG A 288 -17.89 25.46 -9.96
C ARG A 288 -17.06 26.17 -8.89
N PHE A 289 -16.44 25.46 -7.95
CA PHE A 289 -15.71 26.08 -6.82
C PHE A 289 -14.22 26.29 -7.05
N GLY A 290 -13.66 25.86 -8.17
CA GLY A 290 -12.23 26.01 -8.50
C GLY A 290 -11.84 27.31 -9.22
N GLY A 291 -12.74 28.30 -9.42
CA GLY A 291 -12.52 29.37 -10.39
C GLY A 291 -12.80 30.83 -9.99
N GLU A 292 -13.11 31.16 -8.73
CA GLU A 292 -13.24 32.58 -8.35
C GLU A 292 -12.42 32.93 -7.09
N LYS A 293 -11.19 33.38 -7.31
CA LYS A 293 -10.51 34.22 -6.33
C LYS A 293 -11.36 35.46 -6.10
N ARG A 294 -12.05 35.57 -4.96
CA ARG A 294 -12.66 36.81 -4.51
C ARG A 294 -11.60 37.91 -4.50
N GLY A 295 -11.72 38.81 -5.45
CA GLY A 295 -10.88 39.99 -5.53
C GLY A 295 -10.90 40.77 -4.21
N ALA A 296 -9.75 41.06 -3.68
CA ALA A 296 -9.60 41.98 -2.57
C ALA A 296 -10.22 43.33 -2.92
N ARG A 297 -11.20 43.80 -2.12
CA ARG A 297 -11.68 45.16 -2.17
C ARG A 297 -10.53 46.12 -1.73
N PRO A 298 -10.25 47.17 -2.46
CA PRO A 298 -9.33 48.18 -1.95
C PRO A 298 -10.01 48.92 -0.80
N ALA A 299 -9.21 49.11 0.28
CA ALA A 299 -9.60 49.99 1.39
C ALA A 299 -9.63 51.46 0.90
N ALA A 300 -10.74 52.12 1.22
CA ALA A 300 -10.86 53.57 1.13
C ALA A 300 -10.26 54.24 2.39
#